data_91143ab51386c878d350c8ea1ab7e8ff
#
_entry.id   91143ab51386c878d350c8ea1ab7e8ff
#
_cell.length_a   1.000
_cell.length_b   1.000
_cell.length_c   1.000
_cell.angle_alpha   90.00
_cell.angle_beta   90.00
_cell.angle_gamma   90.00
#
_symmetry.space_group_name_H-M   'P 1'
#
loop_
_entity.id
_entity.type
_entity.pdbx_description
1 polymer ?
#
loop_
_entity_poly.entity_id
_entity_poly.type
_entity_poly.pdbx_seq_one_letter_code
_entity_poly.pdbx_strand_id
1 'polypeptide(L)'
;MIKFCSILEDSPTKIAFHPKPKGIIQFIGAFVFGSCPERSYEHLFKYLYKKDYSLIVYPLTFEPFNFNHWSVATELLIDLYRVRFEIIRKLKNEAPDKLDFYANDTNYFWLGHSLGCKYILLLEILSHDNSELRDEVLRSCLRGKSLQKVNKDIRMADNNREVVVDEISKFIRDQPSLLLAPEISNTVQIFNIPIRPSSRLGFPNRHETKCLIEHSTELFNLIGLISFNLDGIARDDVDFLECQLRTRKFRHFLHKVFLGWHFEPQGIYIENLGPVLKPSGIDRYAEVSAF
;
A
#
# COMPACT_ATOMS: atom_id res chain seq x y z
N MET A 1 -3.99 -5.97 -24.21
CA MET A 1 -3.61 -4.70 -23.52
C MET A 1 -4.54 -4.51 -22.35
N ILE A 2 -4.03 -4.21 -21.15
CA ILE A 2 -4.88 -3.89 -19.99
C ILE A 2 -5.54 -2.54 -20.25
N LYS A 3 -6.84 -2.46 -20.03
CA LYS A 3 -7.58 -1.21 -20.12
C LYS A 3 -7.94 -0.75 -18.71
N PHE A 4 -7.27 0.29 -18.24
CA PHE A 4 -7.63 1.00 -17.02
C PHE A 4 -8.73 2.03 -17.33
N CYS A 5 -9.68 2.16 -16.44
CA CYS A 5 -10.71 3.19 -16.50
C CYS A 5 -10.87 3.89 -15.14
N SER A 6 -11.26 5.15 -15.15
CA SER A 6 -11.69 5.86 -13.95
C SER A 6 -13.08 5.41 -13.56
N ILE A 7 -13.32 5.27 -12.28
CA ILE A 7 -14.63 4.94 -11.70
C ILE A 7 -15.34 6.22 -11.27
N LEU A 8 -14.59 7.17 -10.71
CA LEU A 8 -15.05 8.48 -10.27
C LEU A 8 -14.35 9.55 -11.08
N GLU A 9 -15.05 10.62 -11.44
CA GLU A 9 -14.48 11.73 -12.22
C GLU A 9 -13.46 12.55 -11.43
N ASP A 10 -13.67 12.67 -10.12
CA ASP A 10 -12.86 13.45 -9.20
C ASP A 10 -11.83 12.61 -8.40
N SER A 11 -11.71 11.32 -8.72
CA SER A 11 -10.69 10.43 -8.13
C SER A 11 -9.63 10.08 -9.17
N PRO A 12 -8.34 10.12 -8.80
CA PRO A 12 -7.26 9.64 -9.66
C PRO A 12 -7.22 8.12 -9.77
N THR A 13 -7.92 7.41 -8.91
CA THR A 13 -7.94 5.95 -8.83
C THR A 13 -8.49 5.32 -10.10
N LYS A 14 -7.83 4.28 -10.53
CA LYS A 14 -8.18 3.55 -11.75
C LYS A 14 -8.37 2.07 -11.49
N ILE A 15 -9.27 1.47 -12.26
CA ILE A 15 -9.55 0.05 -12.20
C ILE A 15 -9.39 -0.62 -13.56
N ALA A 16 -8.86 -1.84 -13.54
CA ALA A 16 -8.88 -2.77 -14.67
C ALA A 16 -9.68 -4.00 -14.26
N PHE A 17 -10.91 -4.10 -14.75
CA PHE A 17 -11.77 -5.25 -14.53
C PHE A 17 -11.28 -6.45 -15.35
N HIS A 18 -11.01 -7.57 -14.67
CA HIS A 18 -10.78 -8.83 -15.37
C HIS A 18 -12.11 -9.51 -15.69
N PRO A 19 -12.27 -10.15 -16.87
CA PRO A 19 -13.52 -10.81 -17.24
C PRO A 19 -13.96 -11.91 -16.27
N LYS A 20 -12.99 -12.67 -15.75
CA LYS A 20 -13.19 -13.76 -14.78
C LYS A 20 -12.15 -13.63 -13.66
N PRO A 21 -12.37 -12.69 -12.72
CA PRO A 21 -11.38 -12.44 -11.68
C PRO A 21 -11.37 -13.57 -10.64
N LYS A 22 -10.18 -13.92 -10.16
CA LYS A 22 -9.98 -14.79 -8.99
C LYS A 22 -9.64 -14.01 -7.71
N GLY A 23 -9.36 -12.70 -7.86
CA GLY A 23 -9.08 -11.77 -6.79
C GLY A 23 -8.97 -10.35 -7.32
N ILE A 24 -8.95 -9.40 -6.40
CA ILE A 24 -8.86 -7.97 -6.68
C ILE A 24 -7.65 -7.43 -5.95
N ILE A 25 -6.65 -6.95 -6.68
CA ILE A 25 -5.45 -6.39 -6.09
C ILE A 25 -5.59 -4.87 -6.02
N GLN A 26 -5.48 -4.35 -4.81
CA GLN A 26 -5.44 -2.93 -4.48
C GLN A 26 -3.98 -2.51 -4.36
N PHE A 27 -3.51 -1.65 -5.25
CA PHE A 27 -2.09 -1.32 -5.39
C PHE A 27 -1.78 0.11 -5.00
N ILE A 28 -0.75 0.28 -4.16
CA ILE A 28 -0.14 1.57 -3.83
C ILE A 28 1.36 1.49 -4.16
N GLY A 29 1.84 2.39 -5.03
CA GLY A 29 3.22 2.39 -5.52
C GLY A 29 4.20 3.19 -4.67
N ALA A 30 5.45 3.26 -5.16
CA ALA A 30 6.52 4.05 -4.58
C ALA A 30 6.31 5.57 -4.77
N PHE A 31 7.07 6.38 -4.06
CA PHE A 31 6.98 7.84 -3.98
C PHE A 31 6.73 8.53 -5.34
N VAL A 32 7.72 8.59 -6.23
CA VAL A 32 7.55 9.26 -7.54
C VAL A 32 6.77 8.40 -8.52
N PHE A 33 7.08 7.12 -8.56
CA PHE A 33 6.51 6.16 -9.50
C PHE A 33 5.06 5.80 -9.19
N GLY A 34 4.63 6.03 -7.96
CA GLY A 34 3.26 5.86 -7.53
C GLY A 34 2.30 6.94 -8.02
N SER A 35 2.78 8.04 -8.62
CA SER A 35 1.93 9.08 -9.21
C SER A 35 1.35 8.69 -10.58
N CYS A 36 2.05 7.84 -11.33
CA CYS A 36 1.59 7.27 -12.60
C CYS A 36 1.75 5.76 -12.62
N PRO A 37 1.11 5.04 -11.69
CA PRO A 37 1.39 3.63 -11.45
C PRO A 37 1.10 2.75 -12.65
N GLU A 38 0.10 3.05 -13.49
CA GLU A 38 -0.24 2.24 -14.66
C GLU A 38 0.90 2.15 -15.67
N ARG A 39 1.76 3.17 -15.72
CA ARG A 39 2.95 3.18 -16.58
C ARG A 39 4.16 2.61 -15.85
N SER A 40 4.36 3.04 -14.60
CA SER A 40 5.55 2.70 -13.82
C SER A 40 5.60 1.21 -13.43
N TYR A 41 4.44 0.56 -13.34
CA TYR A 41 4.31 -0.85 -12.96
C TYR A 41 3.63 -1.69 -14.05
N GLU A 42 3.72 -1.25 -15.31
CA GLU A 42 3.01 -1.89 -16.43
C GLU A 42 3.31 -3.39 -16.54
N HIS A 43 4.57 -3.80 -16.33
CA HIS A 43 4.96 -5.21 -16.39
C HIS A 43 4.33 -6.03 -15.27
N LEU A 44 4.38 -5.55 -14.04
CA LEU A 44 3.76 -6.19 -12.89
C LEU A 44 2.24 -6.33 -13.11
N PHE A 45 1.59 -5.26 -13.54
CA PHE A 45 0.15 -5.28 -13.79
C PHE A 45 -0.25 -6.21 -14.93
N LYS A 46 0.51 -6.24 -16.02
CA LYS A 46 0.28 -7.19 -17.12
C LYS A 46 0.40 -8.64 -16.64
N TYR A 47 1.36 -8.91 -15.77
CA TYR A 47 1.52 -10.23 -15.19
C TYR A 47 0.32 -10.61 -14.30
N LEU A 48 -0.05 -9.75 -13.34
CA LEU A 48 -1.16 -9.99 -12.42
C LEU A 48 -2.49 -10.13 -13.17
N TYR A 49 -2.73 -9.28 -14.16
CA TYR A 49 -3.93 -9.35 -14.99
C TYR A 49 -4.00 -10.67 -15.80
N LYS A 50 -2.87 -11.14 -16.34
CA LYS A 50 -2.78 -12.45 -17.00
C LYS A 50 -3.00 -13.64 -16.04
N LYS A 51 -2.85 -13.41 -14.75
CA LYS A 51 -3.13 -14.37 -13.67
C LYS A 51 -4.54 -14.22 -13.11
N ASP A 52 -5.43 -13.60 -13.86
CA ASP A 52 -6.85 -13.44 -13.57
C ASP A 52 -7.15 -12.54 -12.36
N TYR A 53 -6.30 -11.56 -12.08
CA TYR A 53 -6.61 -10.54 -11.08
C TYR A 53 -7.20 -9.28 -11.71
N SER A 54 -8.25 -8.74 -11.10
CA SER A 54 -8.64 -7.35 -11.31
C SER A 54 -7.70 -6.43 -10.52
N LEU A 55 -7.49 -5.23 -11.01
CA LEU A 55 -6.54 -4.31 -10.42
C LEU A 55 -7.24 -2.99 -10.05
N ILE A 56 -7.10 -2.54 -8.83
CA ILE A 56 -7.44 -1.18 -8.40
C ILE A 56 -6.11 -0.49 -8.06
N VAL A 57 -5.85 0.63 -8.67
CA VAL A 57 -4.58 1.32 -8.58
C VAL A 57 -4.82 2.71 -8.01
N TYR A 58 -4.21 2.99 -6.86
CA TYR A 58 -4.32 4.27 -6.16
C TYR A 58 -3.08 5.12 -6.44
N PRO A 59 -3.16 6.11 -7.36
CA PRO A 59 -2.07 7.03 -7.60
C PRO A 59 -1.79 7.89 -6.37
N LEU A 60 -0.53 8.01 -6.02
CA LEU A 60 -0.12 8.95 -4.98
C LEU A 60 0.03 10.35 -5.58
N THR A 61 -0.66 11.33 -5.02
CA THR A 61 -0.43 12.72 -5.37
C THR A 61 0.96 13.12 -4.91
N PHE A 62 1.80 13.49 -5.89
CA PHE A 62 3.15 13.93 -5.60
C PHE A 62 3.16 15.42 -5.26
N GLU A 63 3.19 15.72 -3.98
CA GLU A 63 3.49 17.07 -3.50
C GLU A 63 4.92 17.09 -2.94
N PRO A 64 5.91 17.65 -3.63
CA PRO A 64 7.32 17.50 -3.28
C PRO A 64 7.70 18.04 -1.91
N PHE A 65 6.83 18.82 -1.27
CA PHE A 65 7.06 19.43 0.04
C PHE A 65 6.01 19.06 1.09
N ASN A 66 5.01 18.26 0.73
CA ASN A 66 3.99 17.78 1.68
C ASN A 66 4.37 16.39 2.20
N PHE A 67 5.00 16.36 3.36
CA PHE A 67 5.38 15.12 4.04
C PHE A 67 4.38 14.73 5.13
N ASN A 68 3.12 15.17 5.01
CA ASN A 68 2.06 14.72 5.90
C ASN A 68 1.44 13.40 5.41
N HIS A 69 2.08 12.29 5.78
CA HIS A 69 1.59 10.96 5.40
C HIS A 69 0.23 10.61 5.99
N TRP A 70 -0.15 11.25 7.12
CA TRP A 70 -1.50 11.05 7.68
C TRP A 70 -2.57 11.64 6.76
N SER A 71 -2.35 12.84 6.22
CA SER A 71 -3.29 13.45 5.25
C SER A 71 -3.48 12.54 4.05
N VAL A 72 -2.37 12.07 3.46
CA VAL A 72 -2.42 11.16 2.31
C VAL A 72 -3.12 9.85 2.66
N ALA A 73 -2.82 9.24 3.81
CA ALA A 73 -3.49 8.02 4.24
C ALA A 73 -5.00 8.24 4.47
N THR A 74 -5.39 9.38 5.01
CA THR A 74 -6.80 9.73 5.22
C THR A 74 -7.53 9.97 3.90
N GLU A 75 -6.90 10.66 2.96
CA GLU A 75 -7.44 10.84 1.60
C GLU A 75 -7.60 9.51 0.86
N LEU A 76 -6.59 8.63 0.96
CA LEU A 76 -6.66 7.27 0.41
C LEU A 76 -7.80 6.46 1.04
N LEU A 77 -8.01 6.58 2.35
CA LEU A 77 -9.10 5.90 3.05
C LEU A 77 -10.48 6.34 2.52
N ILE A 78 -10.66 7.65 2.35
CA ILE A 78 -11.91 8.22 1.81
C ILE A 78 -12.11 7.75 0.35
N ASP A 79 -11.06 7.82 -0.46
CA ASP A 79 -11.11 7.43 -1.87
C ASP A 79 -11.40 5.93 -2.02
N LEU A 80 -10.78 5.09 -1.19
CA LEU A 80 -11.04 3.65 -1.13
C LEU A 80 -12.53 3.36 -0.97
N TYR A 81 -13.17 4.02 -0.01
CA TYR A 81 -14.60 3.82 0.23
C TYR A 81 -15.45 4.24 -0.98
N ARG A 82 -15.22 5.44 -1.49
CA ARG A 82 -15.95 5.97 -2.64
C ARG A 82 -15.81 5.07 -3.87
N VAL A 83 -14.58 4.62 -4.14
CA VAL A 83 -14.29 3.72 -5.26
C VAL A 83 -15.00 2.37 -5.08
N ARG A 84 -14.96 1.78 -3.87
CA ARG A 84 -15.63 0.51 -3.58
C ARG A 84 -17.14 0.61 -3.77
N PHE A 85 -17.73 1.66 -3.22
CA PHE A 85 -19.17 1.91 -3.37
C PHE A 85 -19.56 2.08 -4.86
N GLU A 86 -18.78 2.84 -5.60
CA GLU A 86 -19.04 3.10 -7.00
C GLU A 86 -18.85 1.82 -7.87
N ILE A 87 -17.87 0.98 -7.57
CA ILE A 87 -17.71 -0.32 -8.22
C ILE A 87 -19.00 -1.15 -8.06
N ILE A 88 -19.52 -1.25 -6.84
CA ILE A 88 -20.73 -2.01 -6.53
C ILE A 88 -21.93 -1.42 -7.28
N ARG A 89 -22.10 -0.08 -7.24
CA ARG A 89 -23.16 0.61 -7.94
C ARG A 89 -23.13 0.37 -9.45
N LYS A 90 -21.95 0.45 -10.05
CA LYS A 90 -21.76 0.23 -11.48
C LYS A 90 -22.05 -1.22 -11.87
N LEU A 91 -21.50 -2.18 -11.13
CA LEU A 91 -21.69 -3.59 -11.42
C LEU A 91 -23.16 -4.02 -11.26
N LYS A 92 -23.89 -3.46 -10.29
CA LYS A 92 -25.31 -3.73 -10.13
C LYS A 92 -26.12 -3.42 -11.40
N ASN A 93 -25.68 -2.40 -12.15
CA ASN A 93 -26.37 -1.96 -13.37
C ASN A 93 -25.83 -2.63 -14.64
N GLU A 94 -24.50 -2.83 -14.74
CA GLU A 94 -23.83 -3.22 -15.99
C GLU A 94 -23.42 -4.70 -16.03
N ALA A 95 -23.16 -5.33 -14.89
CA ALA A 95 -22.67 -6.71 -14.81
C ALA A 95 -23.08 -7.37 -13.47
N PRO A 96 -24.39 -7.60 -13.25
CA PRO A 96 -24.90 -8.12 -11.98
C PRO A 96 -24.36 -9.51 -11.62
N ASP A 97 -23.94 -10.29 -12.60
CA ASP A 97 -23.28 -11.59 -12.44
C ASP A 97 -21.93 -11.50 -11.70
N LYS A 98 -21.30 -10.33 -11.67
CA LYS A 98 -20.04 -10.09 -10.95
C LYS A 98 -20.22 -9.41 -9.60
N LEU A 99 -21.41 -8.95 -9.29
CA LEU A 99 -21.67 -8.15 -8.10
C LEU A 99 -21.22 -8.83 -6.82
N ASP A 100 -21.63 -10.09 -6.61
CA ASP A 100 -21.30 -10.85 -5.40
C ASP A 100 -19.79 -11.02 -5.21
N PHE A 101 -19.05 -11.18 -6.31
CA PHE A 101 -17.60 -11.29 -6.25
C PHE A 101 -16.93 -10.01 -5.76
N TYR A 102 -17.34 -8.86 -6.32
CA TYR A 102 -16.78 -7.55 -5.94
C TYR A 102 -17.35 -6.99 -4.63
N ALA A 103 -18.50 -7.47 -4.18
CA ALA A 103 -19.05 -7.13 -2.88
C ALA A 103 -18.39 -7.89 -1.72
N ASN A 104 -17.70 -9.00 -2.01
CA ASN A 104 -17.07 -9.81 -0.99
C ASN A 104 -15.65 -9.31 -0.68
N ASP A 105 -15.45 -8.81 0.54
CA ASP A 105 -14.18 -8.24 1.01
C ASP A 105 -13.03 -9.25 1.06
N THR A 106 -13.32 -10.55 1.19
CA THR A 106 -12.30 -11.60 1.18
C THR A 106 -11.62 -11.79 -0.17
N ASN A 107 -12.17 -11.24 -1.26
CA ASN A 107 -11.58 -11.27 -2.58
C ASN A 107 -10.55 -10.15 -2.83
N TYR A 108 -10.32 -9.27 -1.85
CA TYR A 108 -9.41 -8.14 -1.97
C TYR A 108 -8.08 -8.40 -1.29
N PHE A 109 -7.01 -7.97 -1.96
CA PHE A 109 -5.62 -8.11 -1.53
C PHE A 109 -4.91 -6.77 -1.68
N TRP A 110 -4.07 -6.43 -0.72
CA TRP A 110 -3.22 -5.25 -0.81
C TRP A 110 -1.85 -5.61 -1.39
N LEU A 111 -1.35 -4.76 -2.26
CA LEU A 111 0.00 -4.83 -2.78
C LEU A 111 0.65 -3.45 -2.70
N GLY A 112 1.67 -3.32 -1.86
CA GLY A 112 2.43 -2.10 -1.70
C GLY A 112 3.85 -2.23 -2.24
N HIS A 113 4.40 -1.14 -2.77
CA HIS A 113 5.81 -1.06 -3.09
C HIS A 113 6.44 0.18 -2.46
N SER A 114 7.61 0.00 -1.80
CA SER A 114 8.38 1.08 -1.21
C SER A 114 7.53 1.93 -0.24
N LEU A 115 7.36 3.24 -0.48
CA LEU A 115 6.50 4.12 0.32
C LEU A 115 5.02 3.68 0.35
N GLY A 116 4.53 3.03 -0.70
CA GLY A 116 3.18 2.45 -0.72
C GLY A 116 2.92 1.47 0.41
N CYS A 117 3.96 0.75 0.85
CA CYS A 117 3.87 -0.13 2.01
C CYS A 117 3.56 0.63 3.30
N LYS A 118 4.17 1.81 3.49
CA LYS A 118 3.85 2.68 4.63
C LYS A 118 2.38 3.07 4.64
N TYR A 119 1.83 3.43 3.49
CA TYR A 119 0.40 3.80 3.43
C TYR A 119 -0.51 2.63 3.74
N ILE A 120 -0.21 1.41 3.31
CA ILE A 120 -0.98 0.23 3.72
C ILE A 120 -0.97 0.08 5.25
N LEU A 121 0.20 0.21 5.89
CA LEU A 121 0.30 0.14 7.35
C LEU A 121 -0.49 1.26 8.05
N LEU A 122 -0.43 2.49 7.53
CA LEU A 122 -1.21 3.61 8.09
C LEU A 122 -2.72 3.43 7.89
N LEU A 123 -3.15 2.92 6.74
CA LEU A 123 -4.54 2.60 6.46
C LEU A 123 -5.07 1.56 7.45
N GLU A 124 -4.29 0.52 7.75
CA GLU A 124 -4.67 -0.52 8.70
C GLU A 124 -4.81 0.06 10.13
N ILE A 125 -3.93 0.97 10.54
CA ILE A 125 -4.04 1.68 11.82
C ILE A 125 -5.29 2.58 11.85
N LEU A 126 -5.55 3.34 10.78
CA LEU A 126 -6.70 4.25 10.69
C LEU A 126 -8.04 3.50 10.65
N SER A 127 -8.04 2.29 10.12
CA SER A 127 -9.23 1.44 9.98
C SER A 127 -9.50 0.56 11.21
N HIS A 128 -8.75 0.73 12.29
CA HIS A 128 -8.96 -0.04 13.52
C HIS A 128 -10.38 0.18 14.05
N ASP A 129 -11.15 -0.90 14.21
CA ASP A 129 -12.57 -0.86 14.62
C ASP A 129 -12.77 -0.37 16.06
N ASN A 130 -11.79 -0.60 16.93
CA ASN A 130 -11.80 -0.02 18.27
C ASN A 130 -11.10 1.35 18.24
N SER A 131 -11.90 2.42 18.20
CA SER A 131 -11.38 3.80 18.19
C SER A 131 -10.58 4.15 19.44
N GLU A 132 -10.90 3.56 20.60
CA GLU A 132 -10.18 3.82 21.85
C GLU A 132 -8.78 3.23 21.81
N LEU A 133 -8.64 1.99 21.34
CA LEU A 133 -7.33 1.35 21.15
C LEU A 133 -6.50 2.08 20.09
N ARG A 134 -7.11 2.46 18.95
CA ARG A 134 -6.45 3.28 17.95
C ARG A 134 -5.91 4.58 18.56
N ASP A 135 -6.75 5.29 19.27
CA ASP A 135 -6.39 6.58 19.88
C ASP A 135 -5.34 6.43 20.99
N GLU A 136 -5.34 5.30 21.70
CA GLU A 136 -4.30 4.95 22.67
C GLU A 136 -2.94 4.74 21.97
N VAL A 137 -2.89 3.95 20.90
CA VAL A 137 -1.69 3.72 20.09
C VAL A 137 -1.17 5.06 19.52
N LEU A 138 -2.06 5.88 18.96
CA LEU A 138 -1.68 7.19 18.43
C LEU A 138 -1.09 8.09 19.51
N ARG A 139 -1.71 8.18 20.71
CA ARG A 139 -1.21 8.97 21.83
C ARG A 139 0.10 8.43 22.42
N SER A 140 0.30 7.13 22.39
CA SER A 140 1.54 6.51 22.86
C SER A 140 2.74 6.84 21.99
N CYS A 141 2.54 6.88 20.67
CA CYS A 141 3.60 6.99 19.69
C CYS A 141 3.80 8.40 19.12
N LEU A 142 2.75 9.21 19.07
CA LEU A 142 2.81 10.53 18.45
C LEU A 142 2.87 11.64 19.48
N ARG A 143 3.62 12.70 19.17
CA ARG A 143 3.77 13.87 20.06
C ARG A 143 3.55 15.17 19.30
N GLY A 144 3.14 16.20 20.04
CA GLY A 144 3.07 17.59 19.56
C GLY A 144 2.32 17.72 18.22
N LYS A 145 3.01 18.23 17.21
CA LYS A 145 2.43 18.50 15.88
C LYS A 145 1.96 17.25 15.14
N SER A 146 2.63 16.12 15.33
CA SER A 146 2.25 14.86 14.67
C SER A 146 0.88 14.39 15.18
N LEU A 147 0.69 14.36 16.49
CA LEU A 147 -0.60 14.00 17.10
C LEU A 147 -1.73 14.99 16.74
N GLN A 148 -1.42 16.29 16.72
CA GLN A 148 -2.41 17.31 16.33
C GLN A 148 -2.84 17.14 14.86
N LYS A 149 -1.90 16.84 13.96
CA LYS A 149 -2.20 16.62 12.55
C LYS A 149 -3.07 15.39 12.34
N VAL A 150 -2.69 14.24 12.87
CA VAL A 150 -3.50 13.02 12.70
C VAL A 150 -4.91 13.19 13.26
N ASN A 151 -5.06 13.81 14.44
CA ASN A 151 -6.37 14.09 15.02
C ASN A 151 -7.21 15.05 14.15
N LYS A 152 -6.57 16.03 13.52
CA LYS A 152 -7.24 16.92 12.56
C LYS A 152 -7.69 16.15 11.33
N ASP A 153 -6.80 15.33 10.75
CA ASP A 153 -7.08 14.60 9.53
C ASP A 153 -8.17 13.53 9.76
N ILE A 154 -8.15 12.82 10.89
CA ILE A 154 -9.23 11.91 11.31
C ILE A 154 -10.56 12.67 11.45
N ARG A 155 -10.59 13.81 12.14
CA ARG A 155 -11.82 14.62 12.28
C ARG A 155 -12.34 15.13 10.94
N MET A 156 -11.45 15.51 10.03
CA MET A 156 -11.86 15.92 8.68
C MET A 156 -12.47 14.76 7.91
N ALA A 157 -11.90 13.57 8.02
CA ALA A 157 -12.49 12.36 7.47
C ALA A 157 -13.86 12.09 8.11
N ASP A 158 -13.99 12.20 9.42
CA ASP A 158 -15.24 12.02 10.15
C ASP A 158 -16.32 13.03 9.76
N ASN A 159 -15.98 14.30 9.58
CA ASN A 159 -16.91 15.36 9.20
C ASN A 159 -17.33 15.31 7.73
N ASN A 160 -16.51 14.78 6.84
CA ASN A 160 -16.83 14.56 5.42
C ASN A 160 -17.64 13.27 5.20
N ARG A 161 -18.03 12.60 6.26
CA ARG A 161 -18.75 11.35 6.19
C ARG A 161 -20.25 11.58 6.14
N GLU A 162 -20.81 11.47 4.98
CA GLU A 162 -22.12 10.83 4.81
C GLU A 162 -22.02 9.31 4.99
N VAL A 163 -20.84 8.81 5.42
CA VAL A 163 -20.50 7.41 5.39
C VAL A 163 -19.88 6.95 6.70
N VAL A 164 -20.54 6.00 7.32
CA VAL A 164 -20.22 5.40 8.61
C VAL A 164 -18.83 4.75 8.62
N VAL A 165 -17.96 5.22 9.52
CA VAL A 165 -16.57 4.72 9.72
C VAL A 165 -16.51 3.22 9.98
N ASP A 166 -17.52 2.68 10.65
CA ASP A 166 -17.61 1.25 10.96
C ASP A 166 -17.67 0.36 9.72
N GLU A 167 -18.09 0.90 8.57
CA GLU A 167 -18.08 0.16 7.32
C GLU A 167 -16.73 0.23 6.59
N ILE A 168 -15.95 1.31 6.76
CA ILE A 168 -14.63 1.46 6.12
C ILE A 168 -13.60 0.52 6.76
N SER A 169 -13.68 0.27 8.05
CA SER A 169 -12.76 -0.65 8.73
C SER A 169 -12.80 -2.06 8.12
N LYS A 170 -13.94 -2.49 7.62
CA LYS A 170 -14.12 -3.78 6.97
C LYS A 170 -13.40 -3.91 5.62
N PHE A 171 -13.10 -2.78 4.95
CA PHE A 171 -12.47 -2.78 3.63
C PHE A 171 -10.93 -2.90 3.66
N ILE A 172 -10.33 -2.87 4.82
CA ILE A 172 -8.87 -2.94 4.97
C ILE A 172 -8.49 -4.04 5.93
N ARG A 173 -9.19 -4.13 7.04
CA ARG A 173 -8.93 -5.09 8.08
C ARG A 173 -9.10 -6.52 7.55
N ASP A 174 -8.17 -7.38 7.98
CA ASP A 174 -8.15 -8.80 7.63
C ASP A 174 -8.00 -9.08 6.11
N GLN A 175 -7.65 -8.07 5.30
CA GLN A 175 -7.26 -8.27 3.92
C GLN A 175 -5.77 -8.62 3.82
N PRO A 176 -5.41 -9.69 3.10
CA PRO A 176 -4.01 -10.04 2.91
C PRO A 176 -3.23 -8.91 2.25
N SER A 177 -2.06 -8.60 2.78
CA SER A 177 -1.19 -7.53 2.30
C SER A 177 0.18 -8.08 1.93
N LEU A 178 0.68 -7.74 0.75
CA LEU A 178 2.03 -8.05 0.31
C LEU A 178 2.84 -6.77 0.17
N LEU A 179 3.91 -6.67 0.97
CA LEU A 179 4.79 -5.51 1.00
C LEU A 179 6.06 -5.82 0.20
N LEU A 180 6.26 -5.08 -0.90
CA LEU A 180 7.43 -5.22 -1.78
C LEU A 180 8.45 -4.13 -1.42
N ALA A 181 9.67 -4.51 -1.05
CA ALA A 181 10.75 -3.58 -0.72
C ALA A 181 10.24 -2.40 0.16
N PRO A 182 9.65 -2.66 1.33
CA PRO A 182 8.97 -1.64 2.12
C PRO A 182 9.94 -0.56 2.58
N GLU A 183 9.58 0.70 2.32
CA GLU A 183 10.23 1.90 2.84
C GLU A 183 9.22 2.63 3.74
N ILE A 184 9.36 2.46 5.06
CA ILE A 184 8.45 3.01 6.05
C ILE A 184 9.06 4.15 6.87
N SER A 185 10.36 4.35 6.73
CA SER A 185 11.18 5.24 7.57
C SER A 185 11.34 6.66 7.02
N ASN A 186 10.82 6.99 5.83
CA ASN A 186 11.01 8.28 5.14
C ASN A 186 12.47 8.60 4.74
N THR A 187 13.29 7.61 4.50
CA THR A 187 14.63 7.81 3.93
C THR A 187 14.54 7.80 2.42
N VAL A 188 14.12 8.89 1.82
CA VAL A 188 14.14 9.01 0.35
C VAL A 188 15.59 9.16 -0.10
N GLN A 189 16.18 8.08 -0.57
CA GLN A 189 17.42 8.10 -1.32
C GLN A 189 17.08 8.02 -2.81
N ILE A 190 17.12 9.13 -3.50
CA ILE A 190 17.03 9.13 -4.96
C ILE A 190 18.46 9.15 -5.49
N PHE A 191 18.87 8.10 -6.21
CA PHE A 191 20.17 7.98 -6.89
C PHE A 191 21.39 8.20 -5.97
N ASN A 192 21.41 7.60 -4.76
CA ASN A 192 22.49 7.77 -3.78
C ASN A 192 22.73 9.22 -3.30
N ILE A 193 21.89 10.14 -3.69
CA ILE A 193 21.84 11.46 -3.10
C ILE A 193 20.87 11.34 -1.93
N PRO A 194 21.33 11.48 -0.68
CA PRO A 194 20.44 11.58 0.45
C PRO A 194 19.69 12.90 0.32
N ILE A 195 18.57 12.89 -0.39
CA ILE A 195 17.57 13.92 -0.18
C ILE A 195 17.01 13.56 1.20
N ARG A 196 17.75 13.98 2.20
CA ARG A 196 17.24 14.01 3.56
C ARG A 196 16.18 15.12 3.61
N PRO A 197 14.90 14.82 3.47
CA PRO A 197 13.98 15.57 4.26
C PRO A 197 14.50 15.32 5.67
N SER A 198 14.85 16.39 6.36
CA SER A 198 15.30 16.24 7.74
C SER A 198 14.32 15.27 8.39
N SER A 199 14.77 14.30 9.17
CA SER A 199 13.97 13.32 9.91
C SER A 199 12.85 13.95 10.76
N ARG A 200 12.73 15.28 10.72
CA ARG A 200 11.77 16.14 11.40
C ARG A 200 10.62 16.63 10.51
N LEU A 201 10.65 16.41 9.20
CA LEU A 201 9.65 17.00 8.27
C LEU A 201 8.50 16.06 7.89
N GLY A 202 8.67 14.75 8.00
CA GLY A 202 7.60 13.77 7.70
C GLY A 202 6.78 13.40 8.93
N PHE A 203 5.45 13.32 8.81
CA PHE A 203 4.54 12.88 9.88
C PHE A 203 3.67 11.71 9.39
N PRO A 204 3.74 10.53 10.03
CA PRO A 204 4.66 10.15 11.10
C PRO A 204 6.10 10.03 10.59
N ASN A 205 7.06 10.42 11.44
CA ASN A 205 8.48 10.23 11.16
C ASN A 205 8.91 8.77 11.40
N ARG A 206 10.20 8.43 11.16
CA ARG A 206 10.74 7.08 11.32
C ARG A 206 10.43 6.47 12.70
N HIS A 207 10.71 7.20 13.78
CA HIS A 207 10.52 6.70 15.14
C HIS A 207 9.04 6.51 15.45
N GLU A 208 8.21 7.47 15.06
CA GLU A 208 6.76 7.41 15.23
C GLU A 208 6.18 6.21 14.46
N THR A 209 6.60 6.00 13.21
CA THR A 209 6.11 4.87 12.40
C THR A 209 6.48 3.53 13.04
N LYS A 210 7.73 3.38 13.50
CA LYS A 210 8.17 2.15 14.18
C LYS A 210 7.40 1.91 15.47
N CYS A 211 7.25 2.96 16.30
CA CYS A 211 6.44 2.88 17.52
C CYS A 211 4.99 2.47 17.25
N LEU A 212 4.36 3.05 16.21
CA LEU A 212 3.00 2.69 15.81
C LEU A 212 2.88 1.20 15.47
N ILE A 213 3.83 0.66 14.71
CA ILE A 213 3.85 -0.77 14.37
C ILE A 213 4.07 -1.63 15.63
N GLU A 214 4.99 -1.26 16.49
CA GLU A 214 5.29 -1.98 17.74
C GLU A 214 4.09 -2.08 18.67
N HIS A 215 3.30 -1.01 18.79
CA HIS A 215 2.15 -0.93 19.69
C HIS A 215 0.83 -1.44 19.07
N SER A 216 0.78 -1.63 17.76
CA SER A 216 -0.40 -2.15 17.06
C SER A 216 -0.40 -3.67 17.04
N THR A 217 -0.51 -4.31 18.22
CA THR A 217 -0.34 -5.77 18.38
C THR A 217 -1.42 -6.60 17.72
N GLU A 218 -2.60 -6.05 17.49
CA GLU A 218 -3.76 -6.74 16.91
C GLU A 218 -3.88 -6.52 15.38
N LEU A 219 -3.01 -5.67 14.82
CA LEU A 219 -2.98 -5.36 13.39
C LEU A 219 -1.90 -6.19 12.68
N PHE A 220 -1.91 -6.12 11.35
CA PHE A 220 -0.92 -6.74 10.47
C PHE A 220 -0.93 -8.28 10.51
N ASN A 221 -2.12 -8.86 10.67
CA ASN A 221 -2.30 -10.31 10.84
C ASN A 221 -1.99 -11.12 9.59
N LEU A 222 -2.14 -10.54 8.39
CA LEU A 222 -2.05 -11.21 7.10
C LEU A 222 -1.03 -10.51 6.19
N ILE A 223 0.18 -10.25 6.71
CA ILE A 223 1.23 -9.56 5.95
C ILE A 223 2.26 -10.55 5.42
N GLY A 224 2.50 -10.48 4.10
CA GLY A 224 3.65 -11.04 3.43
C GLY A 224 4.70 -9.95 3.13
N LEU A 225 5.98 -10.33 3.14
CA LEU A 225 7.12 -9.45 2.90
C LEU A 225 7.97 -10.00 1.76
N ILE A 226 8.26 -9.15 0.78
CA ILE A 226 9.25 -9.41 -0.26
C ILE A 226 10.34 -8.36 -0.17
N SER A 227 11.58 -8.83 -0.12
CA SER A 227 12.76 -7.98 -0.15
C SER A 227 13.71 -8.39 -1.25
N PHE A 228 14.65 -7.49 -1.59
CA PHE A 228 15.67 -7.74 -2.59
C PHE A 228 17.05 -7.63 -1.94
N ASN A 229 17.92 -8.60 -2.22
CA ASN A 229 19.22 -8.72 -1.54
C ASN A 229 20.21 -7.59 -1.86
N LEU A 230 20.02 -6.88 -2.97
CA LEU A 230 20.82 -5.72 -3.37
C LEU A 230 20.14 -4.37 -3.02
N ASP A 231 19.00 -4.42 -2.34
CA ASP A 231 18.25 -3.24 -1.94
C ASP A 231 18.85 -2.61 -0.68
N GLY A 232 19.59 -1.53 -0.88
CA GLY A 232 20.13 -0.72 0.23
C GLY A 232 19.14 0.31 0.79
N ILE A 233 18.01 0.55 0.11
CA ILE A 233 17.01 1.55 0.52
C ILE A 233 16.10 0.97 1.61
N ALA A 234 15.52 -0.20 1.35
CA ALA A 234 14.52 -0.81 2.22
C ALA A 234 15.10 -1.70 3.33
N ARG A 235 16.41 -2.02 3.30
CA ARG A 235 17.02 -3.02 4.19
C ARG A 235 16.65 -2.83 5.67
N ASP A 236 16.89 -1.66 6.23
CA ASP A 236 16.63 -1.38 7.65
C ASP A 236 15.16 -1.52 8.03
N ASP A 237 14.27 -1.21 7.10
CA ASP A 237 12.83 -1.31 7.32
C ASP A 237 12.33 -2.73 7.13
N VAL A 238 12.91 -3.49 6.20
CA VAL A 238 12.70 -4.93 6.05
C VAL A 238 13.11 -5.67 7.32
N ASP A 239 14.32 -5.43 7.81
CA ASP A 239 14.84 -6.08 9.02
C ASP A 239 13.96 -5.78 10.24
N PHE A 240 13.52 -4.53 10.37
CA PHE A 240 12.60 -4.12 11.42
C PHE A 240 11.24 -4.82 11.32
N LEU A 241 10.62 -4.81 10.14
CA LEU A 241 9.31 -5.44 9.92
C LEU A 241 9.40 -6.95 10.12
N GLU A 242 10.45 -7.59 9.61
CA GLU A 242 10.64 -9.03 9.82
C GLU A 242 10.75 -9.36 11.30
N CYS A 243 11.54 -8.61 12.06
CA CYS A 243 11.67 -8.79 13.51
C CYS A 243 10.32 -8.63 14.21
N GLN A 244 9.58 -7.56 13.92
CA GLN A 244 8.28 -7.29 14.52
C GLN A 244 7.23 -8.34 14.16
N LEU A 245 7.16 -8.75 12.90
CA LEU A 245 6.15 -9.69 12.43
C LEU A 245 6.43 -11.14 12.89
N ARG A 246 7.71 -11.55 13.00
CA ARG A 246 8.08 -12.88 13.52
C ARG A 246 7.86 -13.03 15.02
N THR A 247 8.03 -11.98 15.81
CA THR A 247 7.82 -12.00 17.26
C THR A 247 6.35 -12.06 17.64
N ARG A 248 5.47 -11.63 16.75
CA ARG A 248 4.03 -11.76 16.92
C ARG A 248 3.63 -13.21 16.65
N LYS A 249 2.68 -13.73 17.39
CA LYS A 249 2.21 -15.14 17.29
C LYS A 249 1.40 -15.39 16.00
N PHE A 250 1.78 -14.75 14.89
CA PHE A 250 1.08 -14.93 13.62
C PHE A 250 1.45 -16.24 12.96
N ARG A 251 0.47 -17.04 12.67
CA ARG A 251 0.65 -18.39 12.11
C ARG A 251 1.15 -18.38 10.66
N HIS A 252 1.15 -17.24 9.96
CA HIS A 252 1.33 -17.18 8.50
C HIS A 252 2.16 -16.00 8.01
N PHE A 253 3.17 -15.53 8.80
CA PHE A 253 4.11 -14.55 8.26
C PHE A 253 5.00 -15.20 7.21
N LEU A 254 5.02 -14.62 6.04
CA LEU A 254 5.80 -15.07 4.92
C LEU A 254 6.79 -13.98 4.50
N HIS A 255 8.08 -14.31 4.50
CA HIS A 255 9.12 -13.43 3.95
C HIS A 255 9.90 -14.19 2.89
N LYS A 256 10.01 -13.60 1.70
CA LYS A 256 10.88 -14.08 0.63
C LYS A 256 11.89 -13.03 0.22
N VAL A 257 13.13 -13.46 0.02
CA VAL A 257 14.22 -12.61 -0.47
C VAL A 257 14.53 -13.02 -1.91
N PHE A 258 14.47 -12.06 -2.82
CA PHE A 258 14.83 -12.25 -4.22
C PHE A 258 16.15 -11.54 -4.56
N LEU A 259 16.80 -12.01 -5.62
CA LEU A 259 17.93 -11.31 -6.19
C LEU A 259 17.44 -10.09 -6.95
N GLY A 260 17.86 -8.90 -6.57
CA GLY A 260 17.47 -7.67 -7.27
C GLY A 260 17.64 -6.41 -6.44
N TRP A 261 17.16 -5.31 -6.99
CA TRP A 261 17.24 -3.96 -6.44
C TRP A 261 15.87 -3.44 -6.03
N HIS A 262 15.84 -2.30 -5.35
CA HIS A 262 14.62 -1.64 -4.89
C HIS A 262 13.55 -1.44 -5.97
N PHE A 263 13.97 -1.21 -7.22
CA PHE A 263 13.07 -0.90 -8.34
C PHE A 263 12.64 -2.11 -9.19
N GLU A 264 12.95 -3.32 -8.76
CA GLU A 264 12.53 -4.54 -9.49
C GLU A 264 11.02 -4.61 -9.79
N PRO A 265 10.12 -4.22 -8.87
CA PRO A 265 8.68 -4.26 -9.14
C PRO A 265 8.24 -3.35 -10.30
N GLN A 266 9.05 -2.36 -10.66
CA GLN A 266 8.76 -1.43 -11.76
C GLN A 266 9.27 -1.96 -13.11
N GLY A 267 10.12 -2.98 -13.10
CA GLY A 267 10.78 -3.47 -14.31
C GLY A 267 11.77 -2.45 -14.89
N ILE A 268 12.27 -1.51 -14.08
CA ILE A 268 13.27 -0.54 -14.50
C ILE A 268 14.63 -1.23 -14.55
N TYR A 269 15.19 -1.29 -15.75
CA TYR A 269 16.52 -1.81 -16.00
C TYR A 269 17.52 -0.65 -16.12
N ILE A 270 18.53 -0.63 -15.26
CA ILE A 270 19.63 0.35 -15.36
C ILE A 270 20.81 -0.36 -16.02
N GLU A 271 20.99 -0.15 -17.33
CA GLU A 271 21.99 -0.82 -18.17
C GLU A 271 23.44 -0.65 -17.72
N ASN A 272 23.77 0.37 -16.95
CA ASN A 272 25.13 0.81 -16.64
C ASN A 272 25.66 0.46 -15.25
N LEU A 273 24.95 -0.35 -14.47
CA LEU A 273 25.40 -0.72 -13.11
C LEU A 273 26.07 -2.11 -13.03
N GLY A 274 26.69 -2.57 -14.13
CA GLY A 274 27.52 -3.78 -14.16
C GLY A 274 26.89 -4.95 -14.92
N PRO A 275 27.66 -6.03 -15.19
CA PRO A 275 27.27 -7.13 -16.06
C PRO A 275 26.22 -8.07 -15.47
N VAL A 276 25.53 -7.67 -14.43
CA VAL A 276 24.65 -8.52 -13.65
C VAL A 276 23.22 -8.20 -14.00
N LEU A 277 22.58 -9.20 -14.57
CA LEU A 277 21.15 -9.37 -14.68
C LEU A 277 20.49 -8.69 -15.88
N LYS A 278 20.57 -9.38 -17.03
CA LYS A 278 19.45 -9.34 -17.96
C LYS A 278 18.23 -9.83 -17.19
N PRO A 279 17.14 -9.08 -17.09
CA PRO A 279 15.93 -9.63 -16.55
C PRO A 279 15.58 -10.82 -17.42
N SER A 280 15.75 -12.00 -16.89
CA SER A 280 15.10 -13.17 -17.47
C SER A 280 13.61 -12.87 -17.31
N GLY A 281 13.01 -12.33 -18.31
CA GLY A 281 11.63 -11.93 -18.52
C GLY A 281 10.62 -12.23 -17.41
N ILE A 282 9.40 -12.25 -17.76
CA ILE A 282 8.17 -12.64 -17.06
C ILE A 282 8.31 -13.71 -15.92
N ASP A 283 9.36 -14.54 -15.94
CA ASP A 283 9.55 -15.64 -14.98
C ASP A 283 9.83 -15.16 -13.52
N ARG A 284 10.36 -13.95 -13.31
CA ARG A 284 10.56 -13.42 -11.95
C ARG A 284 9.25 -13.05 -11.25
N TYR A 285 8.26 -12.61 -12.00
CA TYR A 285 6.94 -12.35 -11.44
C TYR A 285 6.16 -13.65 -11.16
N ALA A 286 6.54 -14.77 -11.80
CA ALA A 286 5.97 -16.08 -11.50
C ALA A 286 6.24 -16.50 -10.05
N GLU A 287 7.39 -16.12 -9.50
CA GLU A 287 7.74 -16.42 -8.11
C GLU A 287 6.96 -15.57 -7.12
N VAL A 288 6.61 -14.32 -7.47
CA VAL A 288 5.77 -13.43 -6.64
C VAL A 288 4.32 -13.92 -6.57
N SER A 289 3.84 -14.63 -7.59
CA SER A 289 2.46 -15.14 -7.65
C SER A 289 2.26 -16.51 -6.99
N ALA A 290 3.30 -17.09 -6.43
CA ALA A 290 3.23 -18.33 -5.66
C ALA A 290 2.87 -18.10 -4.16
N PHE A 291 2.40 -16.88 -3.87
CA PHE A 291 1.86 -16.47 -2.56
C PHE A 291 0.35 -16.55 -2.50
#